data_10d78d548dbfa0fd7beecefcd592d18b
#
_entry.id   10d78d548dbfa0fd7beecefcd592d18b
#
_cell.length_a   1.000
_cell.length_b   1.000
_cell.length_c   1.000
_cell.angle_alpha   90.00
_cell.angle_beta   90.00
_cell.angle_gamma   90.00
#
_symmetry.space_group_name_H-M   'P 1'
#
loop_
_entity.id
_entity.type
_entity.pdbx_description
1 polymer ?
#
loop_
_entity_poly.entity_id
_entity_poly.type
_entity_poly.pdbx_seq_one_letter_code
_entity_poly.pdbx_strand_id
1 'polypeptide(L)'
;MRIANKSEAVDYAYQTAEPQKQGWPLTAQEQEYILKPEFQRRPGSEKNKYLPNLWPIVPSAGFWEGRKWLDTHAQMVNHVQANTGSVDILLVGDSITQQWNSPLDVGKFNTAWQKHFGHYKTINLGIGGDKTQNILWRLDHGGLESIDPRLVILLIGNNNMFFTPETGVDPVANGIQMCVVNLREKFPKADVILVKIFPAHAPGNRFYEDIKQTNIALDKLHLEIDPKVQVLDLTSDLINLDGALKPALFLQDKIHLDQDAGYALYARKLKPLVEKSLRVKPAANDNKTISKQ
;
A
#
# COMPACT_ATOMS: atom_id res chain seq x y z
N MET A 1 -25.33 12.57 9.42
CA MET A 1 -24.57 12.16 8.22
C MET A 1 -24.71 10.65 8.12
N ARG A 2 -25.38 10.14 7.07
CA ARG A 2 -25.59 8.70 6.94
C ARG A 2 -24.26 8.11 6.50
N ILE A 3 -23.67 7.25 7.32
CA ILE A 3 -22.46 6.53 6.97
C ILE A 3 -22.86 5.56 5.86
N ALA A 4 -22.29 5.76 4.67
CA ALA A 4 -22.45 4.82 3.57
C ALA A 4 -21.98 3.44 4.05
N ASN A 5 -22.73 2.39 3.74
CA ASN A 5 -22.30 1.05 4.09
C ASN A 5 -21.14 0.62 3.17
N LYS A 6 -20.46 -0.47 3.53
CA LYS A 6 -19.29 -0.96 2.80
C LYS A 6 -19.58 -1.21 1.30
N SER A 7 -20.81 -1.65 0.97
CA SER A 7 -21.24 -1.85 -0.42
C SER A 7 -21.39 -0.53 -1.18
N GLU A 8 -21.73 0.56 -0.50
CA GLU A 8 -21.84 1.89 -1.11
C GLU A 8 -20.48 2.51 -1.46
N ALA A 9 -19.40 2.01 -0.89
CA ALA A 9 -18.06 2.52 -1.10
C ALA A 9 -17.28 1.78 -2.22
N VAL A 10 -17.73 0.60 -2.63
CA VAL A 10 -17.05 -0.27 -3.60
C VAL A 10 -16.99 0.30 -5.01
N ASP A 11 -17.48 1.48 -5.27
CA ASP A 11 -18.22 1.71 -6.44
C ASP A 11 -17.69 2.51 -7.59
N TYR A 12 -16.54 3.06 -7.48
CA TYR A 12 -16.22 4.08 -8.48
C TYR A 12 -15.48 3.60 -9.73
N ALA A 13 -14.80 2.51 -9.66
CA ALA A 13 -13.88 2.10 -10.71
C ALA A 13 -14.42 1.04 -11.67
N TYR A 14 -15.50 0.43 -11.28
CA TYR A 14 -16.10 -0.60 -12.13
C TYR A 14 -16.86 -0.10 -13.33
N GLN A 15 -16.97 1.19 -13.47
CA GLN A 15 -17.81 1.81 -14.48
C GLN A 15 -17.42 1.57 -15.91
N THR A 16 -16.19 1.15 -16.11
CA THR A 16 -15.65 0.89 -17.45
C THR A 16 -15.21 -0.57 -17.62
N ALA A 17 -15.32 -1.37 -16.57
CA ALA A 17 -14.97 -2.77 -16.61
C ALA A 17 -16.26 -3.60 -16.75
N GLU A 18 -16.32 -4.40 -17.78
CA GLU A 18 -17.36 -5.42 -17.87
C GLU A 18 -17.21 -6.37 -16.68
N PRO A 19 -18.31 -6.62 -15.92
CA PRO A 19 -18.28 -7.45 -14.70
C PRO A 19 -17.97 -8.93 -14.94
N GLN A 20 -17.67 -9.32 -16.16
CA GLN A 20 -17.69 -10.72 -16.61
C GLN A 20 -16.34 -11.42 -16.66
N LYS A 21 -15.26 -10.80 -16.22
CA LYS A 21 -13.98 -11.52 -16.26
C LYS A 21 -13.78 -12.35 -15.00
N GLN A 22 -13.59 -13.64 -15.22
CA GLN A 22 -13.22 -14.65 -14.23
C GLN A 22 -12.20 -14.10 -13.23
N GLY A 23 -12.49 -14.20 -11.95
CA GLY A 23 -11.59 -13.85 -10.87
C GLY A 23 -12.02 -12.67 -10.00
N TRP A 24 -13.15 -12.05 -10.27
CA TRP A 24 -13.67 -10.95 -9.45
C TRP A 24 -14.73 -11.44 -8.49
N PRO A 25 -14.45 -11.54 -7.20
CA PRO A 25 -15.46 -11.92 -6.23
C PRO A 25 -16.32 -10.71 -5.83
N LEU A 26 -16.89 -10.00 -6.81
CA LEU A 26 -17.95 -9.06 -6.52
C LEU A 26 -19.22 -9.82 -6.24
N THR A 27 -19.86 -9.50 -5.14
CA THR A 27 -21.23 -9.95 -4.88
C THR A 27 -22.18 -9.37 -5.92
N ALA A 28 -23.32 -10.05 -6.17
CA ALA A 28 -24.35 -9.53 -7.07
C ALA A 28 -24.82 -8.12 -6.67
N GLN A 29 -24.89 -7.83 -5.39
CA GLN A 29 -25.25 -6.53 -4.84
C GLN A 29 -24.20 -5.44 -5.14
N GLU A 30 -22.91 -5.77 -5.07
CA GLU A 30 -21.83 -4.87 -5.45
C GLU A 30 -21.85 -4.59 -6.95
N GLN A 31 -22.12 -5.61 -7.78
CA GLN A 31 -22.27 -5.45 -9.23
C GLN A 31 -23.46 -4.54 -9.58
N GLU A 32 -24.60 -4.75 -8.95
CA GLU A 32 -25.79 -3.90 -9.16
C GLU A 32 -25.52 -2.45 -8.75
N TYR A 33 -24.82 -2.26 -7.64
CA TYR A 33 -24.50 -0.94 -7.12
C TYR A 33 -23.56 -0.16 -8.05
N ILE A 34 -22.56 -0.81 -8.63
CA ILE A 34 -21.60 -0.25 -9.58
C ILE A 34 -22.28 0.32 -10.83
N LEU A 35 -23.36 -0.29 -11.27
CA LEU A 35 -24.06 0.10 -12.49
C LEU A 35 -24.97 1.31 -12.31
N LYS A 36 -25.12 1.84 -11.09
CA LYS A 36 -25.99 3.01 -10.84
C LYS A 36 -25.40 4.29 -11.43
N PRO A 37 -26.16 5.05 -12.22
CA PRO A 37 -25.65 6.24 -12.93
C PRO A 37 -25.03 7.32 -12.03
N GLU A 38 -25.51 7.44 -10.78
CA GLU A 38 -25.00 8.41 -9.81
C GLU A 38 -23.55 8.12 -9.38
N PHE A 39 -23.10 6.88 -9.54
CA PHE A 39 -21.74 6.46 -9.21
C PHE A 39 -20.82 6.47 -10.43
N GLN A 40 -21.35 6.73 -11.61
CA GLN A 40 -20.61 6.79 -12.87
C GLN A 40 -19.87 8.12 -13.07
N ARG A 41 -19.33 8.74 -12.00
CA ARG A 41 -18.64 10.03 -12.09
C ARG A 41 -17.17 9.90 -11.74
N ARG A 42 -16.33 10.65 -12.42
CA ARG A 42 -14.89 10.69 -12.20
C ARG A 42 -14.55 11.04 -10.76
N PRO A 43 -13.44 10.49 -10.16
CA PRO A 43 -12.89 10.98 -8.91
C PRO A 43 -12.62 12.48 -9.01
N GLY A 44 -12.87 13.20 -7.93
CA GLY A 44 -12.75 14.66 -7.92
C GLY A 44 -14.02 15.40 -8.33
N SER A 45 -15.11 14.70 -8.69
CA SER A 45 -16.43 15.33 -8.76
C SER A 45 -16.87 15.74 -7.34
N GLU A 46 -17.68 16.79 -7.22
CA GLU A 46 -18.15 17.30 -5.92
C GLU A 46 -18.80 16.21 -5.03
N LYS A 47 -19.41 15.18 -5.64
CA LYS A 47 -20.00 14.06 -4.89
C LYS A 47 -18.98 13.15 -4.23
N ASN A 48 -17.74 13.08 -4.75
CA ASN A 48 -16.65 12.31 -4.14
C ASN A 48 -15.84 13.07 -3.10
N LYS A 49 -16.01 14.38 -3.04
CA LYS A 49 -15.33 15.26 -2.09
C LYS A 49 -15.47 14.81 -0.63
N TYR A 50 -16.54 14.09 -0.31
CA TYR A 50 -16.87 13.66 1.04
C TYR A 50 -16.71 12.16 1.28
N LEU A 51 -16.22 11.39 0.30
CA LEU A 51 -15.90 9.99 0.56
C LEU A 51 -14.68 9.94 1.47
N PRO A 52 -14.82 9.43 2.69
CA PRO A 52 -13.69 9.35 3.59
C PRO A 52 -12.64 8.40 3.01
N ASN A 53 -11.37 8.76 3.14
CA ASN A 53 -10.24 7.91 2.72
C ASN A 53 -10.19 6.55 3.46
N LEU A 54 -11.17 6.32 4.32
CA LEU A 54 -11.38 5.09 5.08
C LEU A 54 -12.20 4.04 4.32
N TRP A 55 -12.89 4.43 3.24
CA TRP A 55 -13.78 3.51 2.54
C TRP A 55 -13.04 2.79 1.42
N PRO A 56 -13.16 1.45 1.34
CA PRO A 56 -12.62 0.72 0.21
C PRO A 56 -13.40 1.10 -1.05
N ILE A 57 -12.73 1.75 -1.96
CA ILE A 57 -13.24 2.05 -3.30
C ILE A 57 -12.23 1.60 -4.34
N VAL A 58 -12.74 1.09 -5.43
CA VAL A 58 -11.94 0.78 -6.60
C VAL A 58 -11.54 2.10 -7.27
N PRO A 59 -10.30 2.29 -7.71
CA PRO A 59 -9.89 3.50 -8.40
C PRO A 59 -10.66 3.65 -9.69
N SER A 60 -11.21 4.82 -9.87
CA SER A 60 -11.80 5.12 -11.16
C SER A 60 -10.72 5.44 -12.19
N ALA A 61 -11.13 5.38 -13.44
CA ALA A 61 -10.35 5.56 -14.64
C ALA A 61 -9.58 6.89 -14.80
N GLY A 62 -9.47 7.73 -13.77
CA GLY A 62 -8.89 9.07 -13.90
C GLY A 62 -7.41 9.10 -14.27
N PHE A 63 -6.62 8.15 -13.79
CA PHE A 63 -5.18 8.08 -14.05
C PHE A 63 -4.80 6.88 -14.92
N TRP A 64 -5.44 5.76 -14.68
CA TRP A 64 -5.38 4.60 -15.54
C TRP A 64 -6.75 4.44 -16.19
N GLU A 65 -6.80 4.06 -17.45
CA GLU A 65 -8.05 3.50 -17.97
C GLU A 65 -8.48 2.41 -16.97
N GLY A 66 -9.66 2.53 -16.38
CA GLY A 66 -10.12 1.69 -15.27
C GLY A 66 -9.90 0.20 -15.51
N ARG A 67 -9.98 -0.20 -16.79
CA ARG A 67 -9.68 -1.55 -17.26
C ARG A 67 -8.23 -1.97 -16.97
N LYS A 68 -7.23 -1.11 -17.19
CA LYS A 68 -5.82 -1.43 -16.91
C LYS A 68 -5.57 -1.68 -15.42
N TRP A 69 -6.20 -0.91 -14.56
CA TRP A 69 -6.09 -1.13 -13.12
C TRP A 69 -6.68 -2.49 -12.73
N LEU A 70 -7.86 -2.80 -13.25
CA LEU A 70 -8.54 -4.07 -13.01
C LEU A 70 -7.72 -5.26 -13.52
N ASP A 71 -7.18 -5.16 -14.74
CA ASP A 71 -6.33 -6.21 -15.32
C ASP A 71 -5.06 -6.40 -14.48
N THR A 72 -4.46 -5.33 -13.96
CA THR A 72 -3.31 -5.38 -13.06
C THR A 72 -3.68 -6.05 -11.72
N HIS A 73 -4.82 -5.68 -11.15
CA HIS A 73 -5.30 -6.33 -9.92
C HIS A 73 -5.58 -7.82 -10.15
N ALA A 74 -6.23 -8.20 -11.25
CA ALA A 74 -6.47 -9.60 -11.60
C ALA A 74 -5.17 -10.40 -11.75
N GLN A 75 -4.14 -9.82 -12.38
CA GLN A 75 -2.81 -10.43 -12.45
C GLN A 75 -2.20 -10.65 -11.06
N MET A 76 -2.37 -9.69 -10.15
CA MET A 76 -1.88 -9.84 -8.78
C MET A 76 -2.64 -10.91 -8.01
N VAL A 77 -3.97 -11.00 -8.15
CA VAL A 77 -4.77 -12.08 -7.56
C VAL A 77 -4.29 -13.44 -8.06
N ASN A 78 -4.09 -13.58 -9.37
CA ASN A 78 -3.54 -14.80 -9.96
C ASN A 78 -2.14 -15.13 -9.41
N HIS A 79 -1.29 -14.10 -9.24
CA HIS A 79 0.05 -14.29 -8.67
C HIS A 79 -0.02 -14.73 -7.20
N VAL A 80 -0.93 -14.17 -6.40
CA VAL A 80 -1.19 -14.61 -5.02
C VAL A 80 -1.63 -16.08 -5.01
N GLN A 81 -2.61 -16.45 -5.84
CA GLN A 81 -3.12 -17.81 -5.94
C GLN A 81 -2.08 -18.84 -6.39
N ALA A 82 -1.15 -18.42 -7.25
CA ALA A 82 -0.02 -19.25 -7.67
C ALA A 82 1.08 -19.39 -6.61
N ASN A 83 1.07 -18.55 -5.55
CA ASN A 83 2.09 -18.51 -4.50
C ASN A 83 1.53 -18.74 -3.09
N THR A 84 0.57 -19.63 -2.97
CA THR A 84 -0.10 -19.93 -1.69
C THR A 84 0.85 -20.37 -0.57
N GLY A 85 0.35 -20.28 0.67
CA GLY A 85 1.06 -20.70 1.87
C GLY A 85 1.99 -19.61 2.42
N SER A 86 3.12 -20.01 3.00
CA SER A 86 4.04 -19.08 3.64
C SER A 86 4.72 -18.14 2.64
N VAL A 87 4.71 -16.87 2.95
CA VAL A 87 5.37 -15.78 2.22
C VAL A 87 6.25 -15.03 3.22
N ASP A 88 7.50 -14.73 2.88
CA ASP A 88 8.35 -13.97 3.80
C ASP A 88 7.95 -12.50 3.85
N ILE A 89 7.77 -11.87 2.68
CA ILE A 89 7.46 -10.44 2.57
C ILE A 89 6.28 -10.22 1.63
N LEU A 90 5.29 -9.47 2.10
CA LEU A 90 4.19 -8.92 1.30
C LEU A 90 4.37 -7.41 1.16
N LEU A 91 4.53 -6.91 -0.05
CA LEU A 91 4.57 -5.49 -0.35
C LEU A 91 3.18 -4.99 -0.72
N VAL A 92 2.73 -3.93 -0.07
CA VAL A 92 1.41 -3.31 -0.28
C VAL A 92 1.58 -1.81 -0.50
N GLY A 93 1.02 -1.24 -1.56
CA GLY A 93 1.14 0.19 -1.82
C GLY A 93 0.78 0.60 -3.24
N ASP A 94 1.28 1.77 -3.61
CA ASP A 94 1.05 2.43 -4.89
C ASP A 94 2.19 2.20 -5.93
N SER A 95 2.40 3.17 -6.82
CA SER A 95 3.46 3.12 -7.85
C SER A 95 4.86 2.97 -7.28
N ILE A 96 5.16 3.57 -6.12
CA ILE A 96 6.48 3.47 -5.49
C ILE A 96 6.70 2.03 -5.02
N THR A 97 5.68 1.37 -4.51
CA THR A 97 5.74 -0.05 -4.18
C THR A 97 5.80 -0.93 -5.44
N GLN A 98 5.00 -0.61 -6.45
CA GLN A 98 5.00 -1.34 -7.73
C GLN A 98 6.39 -1.36 -8.38
N GLN A 99 7.11 -0.26 -8.33
CA GLN A 99 8.43 -0.08 -8.95
C GLN A 99 9.57 -0.87 -8.27
N TRP A 100 9.32 -1.58 -7.17
CA TRP A 100 10.21 -2.64 -6.74
C TRP A 100 10.28 -3.79 -7.76
N ASN A 101 9.23 -3.95 -8.58
CA ASN A 101 9.29 -4.87 -9.72
C ASN A 101 10.09 -4.25 -10.87
N SER A 102 10.66 -5.09 -11.71
CA SER A 102 11.10 -4.69 -13.06
C SER A 102 9.86 -4.22 -13.85
N PRO A 103 9.95 -3.15 -14.65
CA PRO A 103 8.79 -2.34 -15.06
C PRO A 103 7.62 -3.03 -15.77
N LEU A 104 7.71 -4.30 -16.11
CA LEU A 104 6.69 -5.00 -16.89
C LEU A 104 6.37 -6.42 -16.41
N ASP A 105 7.03 -6.92 -15.35
CA ASP A 105 6.90 -8.31 -14.95
C ASP A 105 6.50 -8.46 -13.46
N VAL A 106 5.28 -8.89 -13.21
CA VAL A 106 4.85 -9.32 -11.88
C VAL A 106 5.78 -10.45 -11.41
N GLY A 107 6.45 -10.24 -10.27
CA GLY A 107 7.37 -11.21 -9.68
C GLY A 107 8.83 -11.07 -10.08
N LYS A 108 9.19 -10.20 -11.02
CA LYS A 108 10.59 -9.85 -11.27
C LYS A 108 10.94 -8.55 -10.58
N PHE A 109 11.80 -8.62 -9.60
CA PHE A 109 12.21 -7.48 -8.80
C PHE A 109 13.40 -6.74 -9.42
N ASN A 110 13.50 -5.43 -9.14
CA ASN A 110 14.62 -4.59 -9.56
C ASN A 110 15.94 -4.99 -8.87
N THR A 111 17.06 -4.43 -9.37
CA THR A 111 18.41 -4.75 -8.88
C THR A 111 18.58 -4.49 -7.39
N ALA A 112 18.01 -3.39 -6.87
CA ALA A 112 18.12 -3.04 -5.46
C ALA A 112 17.41 -4.05 -4.55
N TRP A 113 16.19 -4.50 -4.96
CA TRP A 113 15.49 -5.55 -4.24
C TRP A 113 16.25 -6.87 -4.27
N GLN A 114 16.65 -7.31 -5.46
CA GLN A 114 17.37 -8.57 -5.65
C GLN A 114 18.65 -8.63 -4.79
N LYS A 115 19.41 -7.54 -4.74
CA LYS A 115 20.64 -7.46 -3.95
C LYS A 115 20.43 -7.63 -2.45
N HIS A 116 19.33 -7.08 -1.91
CA HIS A 116 19.13 -7.02 -0.46
C HIS A 116 18.11 -8.03 0.06
N PHE A 117 17.13 -8.39 -0.74
CA PHE A 117 15.95 -9.17 -0.34
C PHE A 117 15.62 -10.32 -1.28
N GLY A 118 16.38 -10.54 -2.36
CA GLY A 118 16.10 -11.55 -3.39
C GLY A 118 16.07 -13.00 -2.88
N HIS A 119 16.58 -13.26 -1.67
CA HIS A 119 16.52 -14.56 -1.02
C HIS A 119 15.22 -14.81 -0.24
N TYR A 120 14.36 -13.79 -0.07
CA TYR A 120 13.05 -13.93 0.56
C TYR A 120 11.96 -14.19 -0.47
N LYS A 121 11.04 -15.10 -0.16
CA LYS A 121 9.81 -15.29 -0.94
C LYS A 121 8.93 -14.05 -0.78
N THR A 122 8.89 -13.22 -1.82
CA THR A 122 8.20 -11.92 -1.79
C THR A 122 7.07 -11.86 -2.80
N ILE A 123 5.93 -11.33 -2.39
CA ILE A 123 4.82 -10.95 -3.26
C ILE A 123 4.70 -9.43 -3.24
N ASN A 124 4.63 -8.80 -4.42
CA ASN A 124 4.44 -7.36 -4.55
C ASN A 124 3.03 -7.07 -5.08
N LEU A 125 2.24 -6.38 -4.27
CA LEU A 125 0.88 -5.93 -4.58
C LEU A 125 0.79 -4.41 -4.83
N GLY A 126 1.88 -3.75 -5.15
CA GLY A 126 1.87 -2.33 -5.52
C GLY A 126 1.14 -2.08 -6.83
N ILE A 127 0.19 -1.15 -6.88
CA ILE A 127 -0.47 -0.69 -8.11
C ILE A 127 -0.36 0.83 -8.19
N GLY A 128 0.18 1.31 -9.31
CA GLY A 128 0.30 2.75 -9.57
C GLY A 128 -1.05 3.47 -9.46
N GLY A 129 -1.05 4.65 -8.86
CA GLY A 129 -2.28 5.43 -8.68
C GLY A 129 -3.14 5.04 -7.49
N ASP A 130 -2.83 3.95 -6.78
CA ASP A 130 -3.59 3.53 -5.61
C ASP A 130 -3.58 4.58 -4.50
N LYS A 131 -4.72 4.66 -3.84
CA LYS A 131 -4.99 5.44 -2.64
C LYS A 131 -5.28 4.52 -1.47
N THR A 132 -5.38 5.05 -0.26
CA THR A 132 -5.71 4.27 0.94
C THR A 132 -6.97 3.43 0.78
N GLN A 133 -8.03 4.00 0.21
CA GLN A 133 -9.29 3.30 -0.06
C GLN A 133 -9.15 2.14 -1.06
N ASN A 134 -8.22 2.26 -2.02
CA ASN A 134 -7.96 1.17 -2.96
C ASN A 134 -7.27 -0.01 -2.27
N ILE A 135 -6.33 0.28 -1.37
CA ILE A 135 -5.71 -0.76 -0.54
C ILE A 135 -6.77 -1.46 0.31
N LEU A 136 -7.63 -0.71 1.01
CA LEU A 136 -8.70 -1.30 1.84
C LEU A 136 -9.59 -2.24 1.03
N TRP A 137 -10.01 -1.82 -0.18
CA TRP A 137 -10.79 -2.68 -1.06
C TRP A 137 -10.02 -3.93 -1.50
N ARG A 138 -8.75 -3.79 -1.90
CA ARG A 138 -7.92 -4.91 -2.35
C ARG A 138 -7.60 -5.92 -1.25
N LEU A 139 -7.56 -5.50 0.01
CA LEU A 139 -7.39 -6.41 1.14
C LEU A 139 -8.57 -7.39 1.25
N ASP A 140 -9.76 -6.98 0.88
CA ASP A 140 -10.95 -7.84 0.88
C ASP A 140 -11.11 -8.65 -0.41
N HIS A 141 -10.55 -8.17 -1.54
CA HIS A 141 -10.77 -8.73 -2.88
C HIS A 141 -9.50 -9.29 -3.53
N GLY A 142 -8.42 -9.42 -2.78
CA GLY A 142 -7.12 -9.84 -3.29
C GLY A 142 -6.82 -11.33 -3.22
N GLY A 143 -7.76 -12.17 -2.71
CA GLY A 143 -7.50 -13.61 -2.49
C GLY A 143 -6.42 -13.88 -1.45
N LEU A 144 -6.22 -12.95 -0.50
CA LEU A 144 -5.08 -12.92 0.43
C LEU A 144 -5.20 -13.97 1.55
N GLU A 145 -6.34 -14.60 1.72
CA GLU A 145 -6.58 -15.71 2.65
C GLU A 145 -5.78 -16.98 2.31
N SER A 146 -5.25 -17.05 1.09
CA SER A 146 -4.43 -18.17 0.63
C SER A 146 -2.95 -18.06 1.02
N ILE A 147 -2.51 -16.94 1.57
CA ILE A 147 -1.12 -16.67 1.95
C ILE A 147 -0.97 -16.35 3.44
N ASP A 148 0.20 -16.67 4.01
CA ASP A 148 0.56 -16.35 5.41
C ASP A 148 1.91 -15.58 5.40
N PRO A 149 1.89 -14.26 5.21
CA PRO A 149 3.09 -13.44 5.21
C PRO A 149 3.65 -13.31 6.63
N ARG A 150 4.98 -13.31 6.74
CA ARG A 150 5.70 -13.05 8.00
C ARG A 150 5.89 -11.56 8.24
N LEU A 151 6.01 -10.79 7.16
CA LEU A 151 6.21 -9.35 7.17
C LEU A 151 5.37 -8.70 6.07
N VAL A 152 4.68 -7.62 6.41
CA VAL A 152 4.03 -6.73 5.44
C VAL A 152 4.74 -5.39 5.42
N ILE A 153 5.03 -4.84 4.25
CA ILE A 153 5.59 -3.49 4.07
C ILE A 153 4.56 -2.65 3.34
N LEU A 154 4.11 -1.58 3.99
CA LEU A 154 3.08 -0.67 3.49
C LEU A 154 3.66 0.72 3.20
N LEU A 155 3.49 1.21 1.98
CA LEU A 155 3.72 2.61 1.60
C LEU A 155 2.54 3.08 0.75
N ILE A 156 1.76 4.02 1.26
CA ILE A 156 0.55 4.54 0.60
C ILE A 156 0.24 5.96 1.07
N GLY A 157 -0.46 6.75 0.26
CA GLY A 157 -0.98 8.06 0.62
C GLY A 157 -0.63 9.18 -0.36
N ASN A 158 0.42 9.04 -1.17
CA ASN A 158 0.81 10.04 -2.16
C ASN A 158 -0.36 10.44 -3.08
N ASN A 159 -1.04 9.45 -3.61
CA ASN A 159 -2.13 9.68 -4.57
C ASN A 159 -3.38 10.29 -3.93
N ASN A 160 -3.59 10.09 -2.63
CA ASN A 160 -4.64 10.79 -1.90
C ASN A 160 -4.41 12.30 -1.93
N MET A 161 -3.15 12.75 -1.70
CA MET A 161 -2.78 14.16 -1.74
C MET A 161 -2.89 14.75 -3.15
N PHE A 162 -2.50 13.99 -4.16
CA PHE A 162 -2.44 14.46 -5.54
C PHE A 162 -3.83 14.56 -6.18
N PHE A 163 -4.68 13.53 -6.01
CA PHE A 163 -5.96 13.44 -6.71
C PHE A 163 -7.17 13.91 -5.90
N THR A 164 -7.03 14.03 -4.59
CA THR A 164 -8.10 14.46 -3.69
C THR A 164 -7.57 15.44 -2.63
N PRO A 165 -6.91 16.53 -3.05
CA PRO A 165 -6.25 17.45 -2.12
C PRO A 165 -7.21 18.14 -1.15
N GLU A 166 -8.49 18.24 -1.50
CA GLU A 166 -9.52 18.81 -0.66
C GLU A 166 -9.91 17.95 0.53
N THR A 167 -9.51 16.68 0.58
CA THR A 167 -9.80 15.80 1.72
C THR A 167 -8.98 16.14 2.96
N GLY A 168 -7.83 16.81 2.77
CA GLY A 168 -6.96 17.23 3.86
C GLY A 168 -6.05 16.13 4.41
N VAL A 169 -5.18 16.52 5.33
CA VAL A 169 -4.08 15.68 5.86
C VAL A 169 -4.58 14.62 6.87
N ASP A 170 -5.45 14.97 7.79
CA ASP A 170 -5.93 14.05 8.82
C ASP A 170 -6.72 12.87 8.25
N PRO A 171 -7.66 13.04 7.29
CA PRO A 171 -8.30 11.92 6.62
C PRO A 171 -7.34 10.98 5.91
N VAL A 172 -6.24 11.47 5.34
CA VAL A 172 -5.22 10.62 4.70
C VAL A 172 -4.44 9.84 5.75
N ALA A 173 -4.00 10.48 6.84
CA ALA A 173 -3.33 9.80 7.94
C ALA A 173 -4.22 8.72 8.56
N ASN A 174 -5.51 9.01 8.78
CA ASN A 174 -6.49 8.05 9.27
C ASN A 174 -6.70 6.89 8.28
N GLY A 175 -6.71 7.17 6.97
CA GLY A 175 -6.80 6.16 5.92
C GLY A 175 -5.59 5.20 5.94
N ILE A 176 -4.39 5.72 6.15
CA ILE A 176 -3.17 4.92 6.32
C ILE A 176 -3.25 4.08 7.60
N GLN A 177 -3.71 4.66 8.72
CA GLN A 177 -3.95 3.92 9.95
C GLN A 177 -4.90 2.75 9.72
N MET A 178 -6.02 2.98 9.03
CA MET A 178 -6.98 1.91 8.70
C MET A 178 -6.37 0.82 7.85
N CYS A 179 -5.48 1.15 6.91
CA CYS A 179 -4.73 0.14 6.16
C CYS A 179 -3.86 -0.71 7.10
N VAL A 180 -3.15 -0.10 8.05
CA VAL A 180 -2.34 -0.83 9.04
C VAL A 180 -3.23 -1.73 9.90
N VAL A 181 -4.34 -1.23 10.42
CA VAL A 181 -5.29 -2.00 11.24
C VAL A 181 -5.82 -3.20 10.48
N ASN A 182 -6.31 -3.02 9.25
CA ASN A 182 -6.83 -4.11 8.43
C ASN A 182 -5.75 -5.14 8.08
N LEU A 183 -4.52 -4.72 7.82
CA LEU A 183 -3.40 -5.63 7.60
C LEU A 183 -3.08 -6.45 8.85
N ARG A 184 -3.12 -5.82 10.04
CA ARG A 184 -2.91 -6.51 11.32
C ARG A 184 -4.04 -7.50 11.64
N GLU A 185 -5.28 -7.16 11.33
CA GLU A 185 -6.43 -8.07 11.49
C GLU A 185 -6.34 -9.26 10.53
N LYS A 186 -6.02 -8.99 9.26
CA LYS A 186 -5.91 -10.05 8.24
C LYS A 186 -4.71 -10.96 8.48
N PHE A 187 -3.58 -10.42 8.93
CA PHE A 187 -2.33 -11.15 9.15
C PHE A 187 -1.82 -10.97 10.59
N PRO A 188 -2.50 -11.52 11.60
CA PRO A 188 -2.20 -11.26 13.01
C PRO A 188 -0.80 -11.73 13.44
N LYS A 189 -0.20 -12.66 12.71
CA LYS A 189 1.16 -13.14 12.97
C LYS A 189 2.25 -12.28 12.31
N ALA A 190 1.93 -11.59 11.23
CA ALA A 190 2.89 -10.79 10.50
C ALA A 190 3.33 -9.56 11.31
N ASP A 191 4.57 -9.14 11.16
CA ASP A 191 4.99 -7.79 11.50
C ASP A 191 4.56 -6.84 10.36
N VAL A 192 4.39 -5.57 10.66
CA VAL A 192 4.10 -4.52 9.66
C VAL A 192 5.18 -3.45 9.73
N ILE A 193 5.79 -3.12 8.60
CA ILE A 193 6.59 -1.92 8.45
C ILE A 193 5.75 -0.90 7.68
N LEU A 194 5.32 0.15 8.38
CA LEU A 194 4.74 1.33 7.75
C LEU A 194 5.88 2.24 7.32
N VAL A 195 5.97 2.50 6.03
CA VAL A 195 6.90 3.50 5.48
C VAL A 195 6.13 4.81 5.33
N LYS A 196 6.63 5.88 5.95
CA LYS A 196 6.04 7.21 5.80
C LYS A 196 6.10 7.68 4.35
N ILE A 197 5.16 8.53 3.96
CA ILE A 197 5.09 9.10 2.62
C ILE A 197 6.38 9.84 2.32
N PHE A 198 7.00 9.56 1.19
CA PHE A 198 8.23 10.24 0.78
C PHE A 198 7.96 11.70 0.43
N PRO A 199 8.88 12.63 0.75
CA PRO A 199 8.76 14.01 0.30
C PRO A 199 8.71 14.05 -1.23
N ALA A 200 7.91 14.96 -1.77
CA ALA A 200 7.77 15.14 -3.20
C ALA A 200 7.73 16.63 -3.55
N HIS A 201 8.25 17.00 -4.72
CA HIS A 201 8.39 18.40 -5.17
C HIS A 201 9.35 19.22 -4.28
N ALA A 202 9.05 20.50 -4.04
CA ALA A 202 9.91 21.43 -3.33
C ALA A 202 9.18 22.09 -2.15
N PRO A 203 9.89 22.55 -1.12
CA PRO A 203 9.31 23.39 -0.06
C PRO A 203 8.49 24.55 -0.64
N GLY A 204 7.34 24.84 -0.01
CA GLY A 204 6.39 25.83 -0.49
C GLY A 204 5.42 25.32 -1.56
N ASN A 205 5.66 24.16 -2.17
CA ASN A 205 4.66 23.48 -2.97
C ASN A 205 3.61 22.86 -2.05
N ARG A 206 2.33 23.04 -2.36
CA ARG A 206 1.23 22.49 -1.54
C ARG A 206 1.38 20.98 -1.30
N PHE A 207 1.71 20.22 -2.32
CA PHE A 207 1.85 18.77 -2.23
C PHE A 207 2.97 18.36 -1.26
N TYR A 208 4.10 19.10 -1.26
CA TYR A 208 5.18 18.91 -0.30
C TYR A 208 4.72 19.16 1.14
N GLU A 209 4.00 20.27 1.36
CA GLU A 209 3.53 20.65 2.69
C GLU A 209 2.45 19.67 3.20
N ASP A 210 1.54 19.24 2.35
CA ASP A 210 0.49 18.28 2.71
C ASP A 210 1.10 16.92 3.10
N ILE A 211 2.12 16.43 2.38
CA ILE A 211 2.87 15.22 2.77
C ILE A 211 3.52 15.39 4.13
N LYS A 212 4.21 16.49 4.34
CA LYS A 212 4.88 16.79 5.62
C LYS A 212 3.89 16.80 6.77
N GLN A 213 2.75 17.47 6.62
CA GLN A 213 1.70 17.51 7.64
C GLN A 213 1.06 16.14 7.87
N THR A 214 0.85 15.35 6.82
CA THR A 214 0.34 13.99 6.95
C THR A 214 1.30 13.09 7.74
N ASN A 215 2.59 13.19 7.46
CA ASN A 215 3.60 12.43 8.20
C ASN A 215 3.65 12.84 9.69
N ILE A 216 3.45 14.13 10.01
CA ILE A 216 3.30 14.61 11.39
C ILE A 216 2.00 14.08 12.03
N ALA A 217 0.91 14.02 11.27
CA ALA A 217 -0.34 13.45 11.74
C ALA A 217 -0.21 11.94 12.04
N LEU A 218 0.53 11.20 11.20
CA LEU A 218 0.85 9.79 11.44
C LEU A 218 1.63 9.57 12.75
N ASP A 219 2.57 10.45 13.10
CA ASP A 219 3.30 10.36 14.37
C ASP A 219 2.36 10.46 15.59
N LYS A 220 1.33 11.29 15.48
CA LYS A 220 0.34 11.46 16.56
C LYS A 220 -0.58 10.25 16.76
N LEU A 221 -0.65 9.36 15.78
CA LEU A 221 -1.46 8.13 15.86
C LEU A 221 -0.77 7.01 16.65
N HIS A 222 0.51 7.17 16.98
CA HIS A 222 1.29 6.24 17.81
C HIS A 222 1.14 4.76 17.38
N LEU A 223 1.25 4.49 16.10
CA LEU A 223 1.01 3.15 15.53
C LEU A 223 1.97 2.09 16.07
N GLU A 224 3.15 2.49 16.56
CA GLU A 224 4.13 1.60 17.19
C GLU A 224 3.73 1.09 18.58
N ILE A 225 2.58 1.52 19.13
CA ILE A 225 2.01 0.91 20.34
C ILE A 225 1.72 -0.58 20.10
N ASP A 226 1.32 -0.97 18.89
CA ASP A 226 1.35 -2.38 18.49
C ASP A 226 2.82 -2.80 18.29
N PRO A 227 3.38 -3.71 19.11
CA PRO A 227 4.78 -4.13 19.02
C PRO A 227 5.14 -4.81 17.71
N LYS A 228 4.15 -5.15 16.89
CA LYS A 228 4.31 -5.71 15.55
C LYS A 228 4.30 -4.65 14.45
N VAL A 229 4.14 -3.38 14.79
CA VAL A 229 4.20 -2.27 13.84
C VAL A 229 5.52 -1.52 14.05
N GLN A 230 6.26 -1.32 12.98
CA GLN A 230 7.46 -0.49 12.92
C GLN A 230 7.24 0.61 11.91
N VAL A 231 7.74 1.82 12.17
CA VAL A 231 7.65 2.94 11.25
C VAL A 231 9.02 3.25 10.67
N LEU A 232 9.10 3.39 9.35
CA LEU A 232 10.29 3.83 8.63
C LEU A 232 10.06 5.23 8.05
N ASP A 233 10.84 6.19 8.52
CA ASP A 233 10.89 7.55 7.98
C ASP A 233 12.19 7.78 7.22
N LEU A 234 12.09 8.09 5.94
CA LEU A 234 13.21 8.37 5.05
C LEU A 234 13.31 9.86 4.70
N THR A 235 12.48 10.71 5.29
CA THR A 235 12.40 12.14 4.94
C THR A 235 13.78 12.80 4.97
N SER A 236 14.54 12.67 6.05
CA SER A 236 15.86 13.28 6.19
C SER A 236 16.92 12.70 5.24
N ASP A 237 16.74 11.46 4.80
CA ASP A 237 17.64 10.83 3.83
C ASP A 237 17.38 11.31 2.40
N LEU A 238 16.14 11.74 2.10
CA LEU A 238 15.67 12.10 0.77
C LEU A 238 15.78 13.60 0.47
N ILE A 239 15.94 14.45 1.49
CA ILE A 239 16.06 15.92 1.34
C ILE A 239 17.42 16.43 1.78
N ASN A 240 17.78 17.62 1.30
CA ASN A 240 18.90 18.44 1.76
C ASN A 240 18.54 19.22 3.04
N LEU A 241 19.49 19.93 3.62
CA LEU A 241 19.28 20.74 4.83
C LEU A 241 18.26 21.87 4.63
N ASP A 242 18.12 22.36 3.41
CA ASP A 242 17.13 23.40 3.01
C ASP A 242 15.73 22.82 2.73
N GLY A 243 15.56 21.50 2.88
CA GLY A 243 14.32 20.80 2.61
C GLY A 243 14.12 20.42 1.14
N ALA A 244 14.96 20.85 0.22
CA ALA A 244 14.87 20.46 -1.17
C ALA A 244 15.17 18.97 -1.37
N LEU A 245 14.48 18.34 -2.31
CA LEU A 245 14.77 16.93 -2.68
C LEU A 245 16.24 16.81 -3.13
N LYS A 246 16.87 15.67 -2.80
CA LYS A 246 18.15 15.29 -3.39
C LYS A 246 17.93 14.80 -4.82
N PRO A 247 18.29 15.56 -5.86
CA PRO A 247 17.83 15.28 -7.23
C PRO A 247 18.26 13.90 -7.75
N ALA A 248 19.43 13.42 -7.34
CA ALA A 248 19.94 12.11 -7.75
C ALA A 248 19.12 10.92 -7.24
N LEU A 249 18.23 11.12 -6.28
CA LEU A 249 17.40 10.07 -5.69
C LEU A 249 16.00 9.97 -6.30
N PHE A 250 15.64 10.92 -7.16
CA PHE A 250 14.30 11.03 -7.73
C PHE A 250 14.33 11.08 -9.25
N LEU A 251 13.25 10.61 -9.87
CA LEU A 251 12.98 10.86 -11.28
C LEU A 251 12.61 12.33 -11.53
N GLN A 252 12.51 12.72 -12.79
CA GLN A 252 12.20 14.13 -13.18
C GLN A 252 10.84 14.60 -12.65
N ASP A 253 9.90 13.69 -12.40
CA ASP A 253 8.60 14.01 -11.84
C ASP A 253 8.64 14.44 -10.36
N LYS A 254 9.78 14.27 -9.68
CA LYS A 254 10.01 14.63 -8.27
C LYS A 254 9.05 13.96 -7.29
N ILE A 255 8.55 12.79 -7.66
CA ILE A 255 7.67 11.91 -6.88
C ILE A 255 8.28 10.52 -6.76
N HIS A 256 8.62 9.91 -7.89
CA HIS A 256 9.15 8.57 -7.94
C HIS A 256 10.66 8.56 -7.70
N LEU A 257 11.11 7.53 -7.01
CA LEU A 257 12.55 7.33 -6.77
C LEU A 257 13.26 6.92 -8.05
N ASP A 258 14.50 7.36 -8.18
CA ASP A 258 15.43 6.82 -9.18
C ASP A 258 15.64 5.32 -8.95
N GLN A 259 15.62 4.54 -10.03
CA GLN A 259 15.64 3.07 -9.97
C GLN A 259 16.92 2.50 -9.37
N ASP A 260 18.05 3.20 -9.52
CA ASP A 260 19.34 2.76 -9.00
C ASP A 260 19.64 3.44 -7.66
N ALA A 261 19.80 4.76 -7.63
CA ALA A 261 20.25 5.47 -6.43
C ALA A 261 19.14 5.56 -5.36
N GLY A 262 17.91 5.88 -5.77
CA GLY A 262 16.77 6.06 -4.89
C GLY A 262 16.37 4.74 -4.23
N TYR A 263 16.15 3.69 -5.04
CA TYR A 263 15.79 2.36 -4.52
C TYR A 263 16.94 1.69 -3.77
N ALA A 264 18.21 1.95 -4.13
CA ALA A 264 19.34 1.46 -3.35
C ALA A 264 19.41 2.10 -1.95
N LEU A 265 19.10 3.39 -1.82
CA LEU A 265 18.96 4.05 -0.53
C LEU A 265 17.83 3.41 0.28
N TYR A 266 16.64 3.31 -0.31
CA TYR A 266 15.46 2.74 0.34
C TYR A 266 15.72 1.32 0.83
N ALA A 267 16.31 0.46 -0.02
CA ALA A 267 16.68 -0.91 0.37
C ALA A 267 17.64 -0.95 1.57
N ARG A 268 18.69 -0.12 1.57
CA ARG A 268 19.64 -0.06 2.69
C ARG A 268 18.97 0.33 4.01
N LYS A 269 18.04 1.28 3.97
CA LYS A 269 17.32 1.76 5.16
C LYS A 269 16.26 0.78 5.64
N LEU A 270 15.62 0.09 4.72
CA LEU A 270 14.61 -0.92 5.00
C LEU A 270 15.22 -2.21 5.58
N LYS A 271 16.42 -2.57 5.13
CA LYS A 271 17.08 -3.85 5.46
C LYS A 271 17.13 -4.16 6.97
N PRO A 272 17.56 -3.26 7.86
CA PRO A 272 17.61 -3.58 9.30
C PRO A 272 16.26 -3.95 9.90
N LEU A 273 15.20 -3.31 9.45
CA LEU A 273 13.83 -3.59 9.92
C LEU A 273 13.32 -4.93 9.39
N VAL A 274 13.58 -5.24 8.11
CA VAL A 274 13.26 -6.54 7.51
C VAL A 274 13.99 -7.66 8.25
N GLU A 275 15.30 -7.52 8.47
CA GLU A 275 16.09 -8.53 9.18
C GLU A 275 15.61 -8.71 10.63
N LYS A 276 15.22 -7.64 11.30
CA LYS A 276 14.65 -7.70 12.66
C LYS A 276 13.34 -8.51 12.68
N SER A 277 12.43 -8.25 11.74
CA SER A 277 11.13 -8.93 11.64
C SER A 277 11.26 -10.39 11.22
N LEU A 278 12.19 -10.69 10.32
CA LEU A 278 12.32 -12.04 9.75
C LEU A 278 13.34 -12.94 10.48
N ARG A 279 14.01 -12.44 11.52
CA ARG A 279 14.87 -13.31 12.35
C ARG A 279 14.05 -14.48 12.89
N VAL A 280 14.56 -15.68 12.71
CA VAL A 280 13.99 -16.88 13.31
C VAL A 280 14.06 -16.71 14.83
N LYS A 281 12.91 -16.58 15.51
CA LYS A 281 12.89 -16.71 16.97
C LYS A 281 13.47 -18.09 17.28
N PRO A 282 14.46 -18.23 18.21
CA PRO A 282 14.89 -19.54 18.63
C PRO A 282 13.66 -20.34 19.04
N ALA A 283 13.55 -21.56 18.57
CA ALA A 283 12.51 -22.47 19.03
C ALA A 283 12.52 -22.45 20.56
N ALA A 284 11.37 -22.20 21.17
CA ALA A 284 11.25 -22.33 22.62
C ALA A 284 11.74 -23.73 22.97
N ASN A 285 12.79 -23.81 23.77
CA ASN A 285 13.27 -25.07 24.31
C ASN A 285 12.10 -25.69 25.10
N ASP A 286 11.42 -26.67 24.51
CA ASP A 286 10.59 -27.60 25.27
C ASP A 286 11.55 -28.38 26.22
N ASN A 287 11.79 -27.80 27.36
CA ASN A 287 12.37 -28.51 28.49
C ASN A 287 11.37 -29.61 28.90
N LYS A 288 11.40 -30.73 28.18
CA LYS A 288 10.84 -31.96 28.70
C LYS A 288 11.65 -32.32 29.94
N THR A 289 11.05 -32.03 31.07
CA THR A 289 11.46 -32.52 32.37
C THR A 289 11.52 -34.07 32.28
N ILE A 290 12.73 -34.58 32.17
CA ILE A 290 12.94 -36.02 32.34
C ILE A 290 12.75 -36.29 33.84
N SER A 291 11.55 -36.76 34.22
CA SER A 291 11.31 -37.37 35.51
C SER A 291 12.16 -38.65 35.60
N LYS A 292 13.18 -38.60 36.45
CA LYS A 292 13.87 -39.80 36.89
C LYS A 292 12.92 -40.59 37.77
N GLN A 293 12.60 -41.78 37.37
CA GLN A 293 12.22 -42.87 38.27
C GLN A 293 13.45 -43.52 38.88
#